data_4757ea25c82909250acdce402345b90a
#
_entry.id   4757ea25c82909250acdce402345b90a
#
_cell.length_a   1.000
_cell.length_b   1.000
_cell.length_c   1.000
_cell.angle_alpha   90.00
_cell.angle_beta   90.00
_cell.angle_gamma   90.00
#
_symmetry.space_group_name_H-M   'P 1'
#
loop_
_entity.id
_entity.type
_entity.pdbx_description
1 polymer ?
#
loop_
_entity_poly.entity_id
_entity_poly.type
_entity_poly.pdbx_seq_one_letter_code
_entity_poly.pdbx_strand_id
1 'polypeptide(L)'
;MNYLFGDLIERNISSQVFLSLLIVMFAIAGIDLIFLFLNELSDLSDYYTLNHVLIYCLKSFPYRLFDLTSYICLIGLIIGMGSLTNKGELIGAQILGKSLTSIAVAAFRPVLLIMIIGLLASQFFIPSLSQSAEETRSQLQEKVSYKQGYWNNNDHSISFFHSAPERDRILGLTVYEFDKERKVSRVIFAEEAFLNLSKWEARKKETINLSNYSPDNTSVVSGLPELNIDFDQMLSPKYLSLTDLYIQSRETFSKYRKNEL
;
A
#
# COMPACT_ATOMS: atom_id res chain seq x y z
N MET A 1 7.45 -30.76 -29.76
CA MET A 1 7.97 -30.34 -28.45
C MET A 1 9.06 -29.27 -28.54
N ASN A 2 9.32 -28.69 -29.72
CA ASN A 2 10.37 -27.67 -29.94
C ASN A 2 9.89 -26.22 -29.96
N TYR A 3 8.59 -25.96 -29.75
CA TYR A 3 8.04 -24.61 -29.83
C TYR A 3 8.13 -23.80 -28.53
N LEU A 4 8.46 -24.43 -27.39
CA LEU A 4 8.55 -23.75 -26.09
C LEU A 4 9.93 -23.11 -25.80
N PHE A 5 10.98 -23.55 -26.48
CA PHE A 5 12.35 -23.08 -26.19
C PHE A 5 13.02 -22.32 -27.33
N GLY A 6 12.31 -21.86 -28.34
CA GLY A 6 12.88 -21.05 -29.40
C GLY A 6 14.22 -21.64 -29.97
N ASP A 7 14.59 -21.17 -31.15
CA ASP A 7 15.90 -21.45 -31.75
C ASP A 7 17.02 -20.92 -30.81
N LEU A 8 18.23 -21.47 -30.90
CA LEU A 8 19.40 -21.05 -30.11
C LEU A 8 19.61 -19.53 -30.13
N ILE A 9 19.37 -18.91 -31.28
CA ILE A 9 19.48 -17.45 -31.48
C ILE A 9 18.46 -16.71 -30.62
N GLU A 10 17.20 -17.13 -30.63
CA GLU A 10 16.14 -16.51 -29.83
C GLU A 10 16.40 -16.67 -28.34
N ARG A 11 16.91 -17.81 -27.92
CA ARG A 11 17.30 -18.06 -26.53
C ARG A 11 18.47 -17.18 -26.11
N ASN A 12 19.46 -16.96 -26.98
CA ASN A 12 20.56 -16.04 -26.69
C ASN A 12 20.03 -14.59 -26.50
N ILE A 13 19.17 -14.13 -27.41
CA ILE A 13 18.56 -12.80 -27.32
C ILE A 13 17.78 -12.64 -25.99
N SER A 14 16.91 -13.60 -25.68
CA SER A 14 16.14 -13.59 -24.44
C SER A 14 17.06 -13.59 -23.19
N SER A 15 18.12 -14.39 -23.21
CA SER A 15 19.08 -14.46 -22.09
C SER A 15 19.86 -13.16 -21.88
N GLN A 16 20.30 -12.52 -22.95
CA GLN A 16 21.00 -11.22 -22.88
C GLN A 16 20.07 -10.12 -22.34
N VAL A 17 18.84 -10.06 -22.84
CA VAL A 17 17.84 -9.11 -22.35
C VAL A 17 17.50 -9.39 -20.88
N PHE A 18 17.31 -10.66 -20.50
CA PHE A 18 17.05 -11.05 -19.12
C PHE A 18 18.19 -10.63 -18.17
N LEU A 19 19.44 -10.85 -18.57
CA LEU A 19 20.60 -10.41 -17.80
C LEU A 19 20.64 -8.89 -17.63
N SER A 20 20.35 -8.14 -18.70
CA SER A 20 20.27 -6.69 -18.65
C SER A 20 19.16 -6.22 -17.72
N LEU A 21 17.99 -6.86 -17.74
CA LEU A 21 16.88 -6.59 -16.82
C LEU A 21 17.29 -6.81 -15.37
N LEU A 22 18.00 -7.91 -15.06
CA LEU A 22 18.51 -8.18 -13.72
C LEU A 22 19.51 -7.12 -13.26
N ILE A 23 20.47 -6.74 -14.11
CA ILE A 23 21.46 -5.70 -13.78
C ILE A 23 20.78 -4.38 -13.47
N VAL A 24 19.83 -3.96 -14.32
CA VAL A 24 19.07 -2.72 -14.11
C VAL A 24 18.20 -2.81 -12.85
N MET A 25 17.59 -3.96 -12.61
CA MET A 25 16.78 -4.20 -11.41
C MET A 25 17.62 -4.00 -10.14
N PHE A 26 18.80 -4.61 -10.06
CA PHE A 26 19.68 -4.45 -8.89
C PHE A 26 20.20 -3.02 -8.74
N ALA A 27 20.51 -2.35 -9.86
CA ALA A 27 20.97 -0.96 -9.81
C ALA A 27 19.89 -0.01 -9.30
N ILE A 28 18.69 -0.07 -9.88
CA ILE A 28 17.57 0.82 -9.50
C ILE A 28 17.08 0.50 -8.08
N ALA A 29 16.91 -0.79 -7.76
CA ALA A 29 16.48 -1.22 -6.44
C ALA A 29 17.51 -0.87 -5.35
N GLY A 30 18.81 -0.99 -5.65
CA GLY A 30 19.87 -0.60 -4.72
C GLY A 30 19.85 0.89 -4.41
N ILE A 31 19.70 1.74 -5.43
CA ILE A 31 19.57 3.18 -5.25
C ILE A 31 18.32 3.52 -4.43
N ASP A 32 17.17 2.94 -4.76
CA ASP A 32 15.92 3.18 -4.02
C ASP A 32 16.02 2.76 -2.55
N LEU A 33 16.63 1.60 -2.27
CA LEU A 33 16.87 1.13 -0.90
C LEU A 33 17.77 2.09 -0.11
N ILE A 34 18.82 2.65 -0.73
CA ILE A 34 19.69 3.64 -0.07
C ILE A 34 18.86 4.87 0.31
N PHE A 35 18.05 5.41 -0.61
CA PHE A 35 17.19 6.55 -0.30
C PHE A 35 16.15 6.25 0.78
N LEU A 36 15.53 5.06 0.73
CA LEU A 36 14.61 4.63 1.77
C LEU A 36 15.31 4.59 3.13
N PHE A 37 16.48 3.94 3.19
CA PHE A 37 17.25 3.81 4.42
C PHE A 37 17.65 5.18 4.99
N LEU A 38 18.13 6.11 4.14
CA LEU A 38 18.48 7.46 4.57
C LEU A 38 17.28 8.24 5.10
N ASN A 39 16.11 8.08 4.47
CA ASN A 39 14.87 8.71 4.95
C ASN A 39 14.46 8.17 6.33
N GLU A 40 14.51 6.85 6.53
CA GLU A 40 14.15 6.22 7.80
C GLU A 40 15.16 6.55 8.92
N LEU A 41 16.43 6.81 8.59
CA LEU A 41 17.42 7.24 9.60
C LEU A 41 17.07 8.58 10.26
N SER A 42 16.37 9.46 9.54
CA SER A 42 15.92 10.75 10.10
C SER A 42 14.80 10.60 11.15
N ASP A 43 14.15 9.46 11.18
CA ASP A 43 13.03 9.14 12.06
C ASP A 43 13.43 8.27 13.27
N LEU A 44 14.74 8.07 13.50
CA LEU A 44 15.23 7.31 14.65
C LEU A 44 14.81 7.93 15.99
N SER A 45 14.39 7.06 16.91
CA SER A 45 14.01 7.42 18.27
C SER A 45 14.45 6.31 19.25
N ASP A 46 14.27 6.54 20.56
CA ASP A 46 14.63 5.53 21.60
C ASP A 46 13.88 4.20 21.38
N TYR A 47 12.68 4.23 20.81
CA TYR A 47 11.86 3.06 20.50
C TYR A 47 12.04 2.54 19.09
N TYR A 48 12.34 3.42 18.11
CA TYR A 48 12.57 3.07 16.72
C TYR A 48 14.07 3.03 16.42
N THR A 49 14.67 1.89 16.66
CA THR A 49 16.12 1.68 16.54
C THR A 49 16.55 1.31 15.11
N LEU A 50 17.83 1.36 14.84
CA LEU A 50 18.44 1.03 13.54
C LEU A 50 18.06 -0.39 13.05
N ASN A 51 17.88 -1.33 13.96
CA ASN A 51 17.43 -2.68 13.62
C ASN A 51 16.00 -2.68 13.06
N HIS A 52 15.10 -1.87 13.61
CA HIS A 52 13.74 -1.71 13.11
C HIS A 52 13.73 -1.07 11.71
N VAL A 53 14.61 -0.09 11.46
CA VAL A 53 14.80 0.52 10.13
C VAL A 53 15.21 -0.52 9.10
N LEU A 54 16.18 -1.38 9.43
CA LEU A 54 16.62 -2.45 8.52
C LEU A 54 15.49 -3.44 8.20
N ILE A 55 14.74 -3.87 9.22
CA ILE A 55 13.60 -4.78 9.04
C ILE A 55 12.51 -4.13 8.18
N TYR A 56 12.23 -2.85 8.42
CA TYR A 56 11.27 -2.09 7.62
C TYR A 56 11.70 -2.00 6.15
N CYS A 57 12.96 -1.64 5.88
CA CYS A 57 13.52 -1.59 4.53
C CYS A 57 13.40 -2.94 3.82
N LEU A 58 13.72 -4.03 4.52
CA LEU A 58 13.67 -5.38 3.96
C LEU A 58 12.23 -5.81 3.64
N LYS A 59 11.28 -5.55 4.55
CA LYS A 59 9.87 -5.89 4.34
C LYS A 59 9.21 -5.02 3.26
N SER A 60 9.61 -3.75 3.13
CA SER A 60 9.09 -2.84 2.11
C SER A 60 9.69 -3.05 0.72
N PHE A 61 10.82 -3.76 0.63
CA PHE A 61 11.56 -3.97 -0.61
C PHE A 61 10.73 -4.60 -1.75
N PRO A 62 9.95 -5.68 -1.53
CA PRO A 62 9.16 -6.30 -2.61
C PRO A 62 8.11 -5.35 -3.21
N TYR A 63 7.47 -4.53 -2.40
CA TYR A 63 6.52 -3.52 -2.86
C TYR A 63 7.21 -2.47 -3.75
N ARG A 64 8.35 -1.94 -3.31
CA ARG A 64 9.12 -0.93 -4.06
C ARG A 64 9.65 -1.48 -5.37
N LEU A 65 10.11 -2.74 -5.36
CA LEU A 65 10.55 -3.41 -6.57
C LEU A 65 9.41 -3.55 -7.59
N PHE A 66 8.21 -3.88 -7.12
CA PHE A 66 7.02 -3.95 -7.96
C PHE A 66 6.64 -2.58 -8.54
N ASP A 67 6.66 -1.54 -7.74
CA ASP A 67 6.37 -0.16 -8.16
C ASP A 67 7.33 0.33 -9.26
N LEU A 68 8.60 -0.06 -9.16
CA LEU A 68 9.66 0.29 -10.13
C LEU A 68 9.73 -0.65 -11.35
N THR A 69 8.94 -1.74 -11.38
CA THR A 69 9.03 -2.78 -12.43
C THR A 69 8.89 -2.21 -13.85
N SER A 70 8.00 -1.23 -14.06
CA SER A 70 7.79 -0.62 -15.37
C SER A 70 9.05 0.09 -15.88
N TYR A 71 9.75 0.82 -15.01
CA TYR A 71 11.01 1.50 -15.35
C TYR A 71 12.13 0.50 -15.59
N ILE A 72 12.21 -0.54 -14.76
CA ILE A 72 13.20 -1.63 -14.89
C ILE A 72 13.03 -2.34 -16.23
N CYS A 73 11.80 -2.68 -16.60
CA CYS A 73 11.50 -3.35 -17.87
C CYS A 73 11.86 -2.48 -19.08
N LEU A 74 11.52 -1.19 -19.05
CA LEU A 74 11.82 -0.27 -20.14
C LEU A 74 13.34 -0.09 -20.33
N ILE A 75 14.04 0.28 -19.26
CA ILE A 75 15.47 0.58 -19.30
C ILE A 75 16.26 -0.69 -19.59
N GLY A 76 15.92 -1.80 -18.94
CA GLY A 76 16.59 -3.08 -19.13
C GLY A 76 16.43 -3.63 -20.55
N LEU A 77 15.24 -3.47 -21.16
CA LEU A 77 15.02 -3.83 -22.57
C LEU A 77 15.87 -2.98 -23.52
N ILE A 78 15.92 -1.65 -23.32
CA ILE A 78 16.72 -0.75 -24.14
C ILE A 78 18.21 -1.09 -24.04
N ILE A 79 18.74 -1.32 -22.83
CA ILE A 79 20.14 -1.68 -22.62
C ILE A 79 20.44 -3.04 -23.22
N GLY A 80 19.56 -4.04 -23.02
CA GLY A 80 19.73 -5.39 -23.56
C GLY A 80 19.76 -5.40 -25.07
N MET A 81 18.81 -4.74 -25.72
CA MET A 81 18.74 -4.63 -27.18
C MET A 81 19.90 -3.79 -27.73
N GLY A 82 20.27 -2.70 -27.05
CA GLY A 82 21.42 -1.90 -27.43
C GLY A 82 22.74 -2.67 -27.39
N SER A 83 22.93 -3.51 -26.35
CA SER A 83 24.11 -4.39 -26.25
C SER A 83 24.18 -5.38 -27.41
N LEU A 84 23.07 -6.03 -27.76
CA LEU A 84 22.98 -6.96 -28.88
C LEU A 84 23.26 -6.27 -30.23
N THR A 85 22.79 -5.04 -30.40
CA THR A 85 23.06 -4.21 -31.58
C THR A 85 24.55 -3.89 -31.70
N ASN A 86 25.16 -3.42 -30.62
CA ASN A 86 26.57 -3.05 -30.59
C ASN A 86 27.52 -4.24 -30.86
N LYS A 87 27.13 -5.43 -30.45
CA LYS A 87 27.86 -6.68 -30.72
C LYS A 87 27.63 -7.21 -32.15
N GLY A 88 26.72 -6.63 -32.93
CA GLY A 88 26.34 -7.09 -34.25
C GLY A 88 25.49 -8.39 -34.25
N GLU A 89 25.06 -8.84 -33.07
CA GLU A 89 24.30 -10.10 -32.94
C GLU A 89 22.93 -10.03 -33.59
N LEU A 90 22.27 -8.83 -33.56
CA LEU A 90 20.99 -8.63 -34.23
C LEU A 90 21.11 -8.69 -35.76
N ILE A 91 22.16 -8.11 -36.32
CA ILE A 91 22.44 -8.16 -37.76
C ILE A 91 22.77 -9.60 -38.14
N GLY A 92 23.57 -10.32 -37.35
CA GLY A 92 23.87 -11.74 -37.55
C GLY A 92 22.61 -12.60 -37.54
N ALA A 93 21.68 -12.36 -36.61
CA ALA A 93 20.40 -13.06 -36.56
C ALA A 93 19.55 -12.84 -37.84
N GLN A 94 19.55 -11.61 -38.38
CA GLN A 94 18.81 -11.26 -39.60
C GLN A 94 19.44 -11.93 -40.83
N ILE A 95 20.78 -11.96 -40.93
CA ILE A 95 21.51 -12.67 -42.01
C ILE A 95 21.19 -14.18 -41.98
N LEU A 96 21.00 -14.76 -40.79
CA LEU A 96 20.59 -16.14 -40.60
C LEU A 96 19.11 -16.41 -40.85
N GLY A 97 18.38 -15.40 -41.39
CA GLY A 97 16.97 -15.50 -41.79
C GLY A 97 15.94 -15.27 -40.70
N LYS A 98 16.35 -14.75 -39.54
CA LYS A 98 15.40 -14.39 -38.49
C LYS A 98 14.67 -13.09 -38.84
N SER A 99 13.34 -13.09 -38.75
CA SER A 99 12.52 -11.89 -38.94
C SER A 99 12.64 -10.94 -37.77
N LEU A 100 12.42 -9.63 -38.00
CA LEU A 100 12.40 -8.61 -36.95
C LEU A 100 11.35 -8.93 -35.87
N THR A 101 10.22 -9.49 -36.28
CA THR A 101 9.15 -9.89 -35.34
C THR A 101 9.59 -11.02 -34.43
N SER A 102 10.32 -12.03 -34.95
CA SER A 102 10.88 -13.12 -34.12
C SER A 102 11.88 -12.59 -33.10
N ILE A 103 12.75 -11.67 -33.51
CA ILE A 103 13.72 -11.01 -32.63
C ILE A 103 13.00 -10.21 -31.54
N ALA A 104 11.98 -9.41 -31.92
CA ALA A 104 11.20 -8.64 -30.97
C ALA A 104 10.48 -9.54 -29.95
N VAL A 105 9.82 -10.59 -30.41
CA VAL A 105 9.15 -11.56 -29.52
C VAL A 105 10.14 -12.21 -28.57
N ALA A 106 11.34 -12.59 -29.04
CA ALA A 106 12.36 -13.15 -28.19
C ALA A 106 12.85 -12.18 -27.11
N ALA A 107 12.96 -10.89 -27.44
CA ALA A 107 13.35 -9.83 -26.50
C ALA A 107 12.25 -9.53 -25.46
N PHE A 108 10.98 -9.60 -25.83
CA PHE A 108 9.87 -9.35 -24.92
C PHE A 108 9.54 -10.51 -23.97
N ARG A 109 9.94 -11.74 -24.29
CA ARG A 109 9.71 -12.93 -23.42
C ARG A 109 10.16 -12.70 -21.96
N PRO A 110 11.41 -12.27 -21.67
CA PRO A 110 11.84 -12.04 -20.28
C PRO A 110 11.12 -10.88 -19.62
N VAL A 111 10.73 -9.86 -20.37
CA VAL A 111 9.92 -8.73 -19.85
C VAL A 111 8.56 -9.22 -19.36
N LEU A 112 7.85 -10.00 -20.20
CA LEU A 112 6.57 -10.60 -19.83
C LEU A 112 6.68 -11.51 -18.62
N LEU A 113 7.76 -12.30 -18.53
CA LEU A 113 8.02 -13.17 -17.39
C LEU A 113 8.15 -12.37 -16.10
N ILE A 114 8.96 -11.30 -16.09
CA ILE A 114 9.11 -10.42 -14.91
C ILE A 114 7.79 -9.74 -14.56
N MET A 115 7.03 -9.27 -15.53
CA MET A 115 5.71 -8.65 -15.29
C MET A 115 4.73 -9.65 -14.67
N ILE A 116 4.67 -10.89 -15.16
CA ILE A 116 3.78 -11.93 -14.59
C ILE A 116 4.21 -12.27 -13.17
N ILE A 117 5.51 -12.45 -12.90
CA ILE A 117 6.02 -12.69 -11.55
C ILE A 117 5.67 -11.53 -10.62
N GLY A 118 5.84 -10.28 -11.08
CA GLY A 118 5.49 -9.09 -10.32
C GLY A 118 4.00 -9.02 -9.98
N LEU A 119 3.12 -9.32 -10.96
CA LEU A 119 1.66 -9.37 -10.73
C LEU A 119 1.27 -10.46 -9.72
N LEU A 120 1.85 -11.65 -9.82
CA LEU A 120 1.59 -12.71 -8.85
C LEU A 120 2.09 -12.31 -7.45
N ALA A 121 3.28 -11.74 -7.36
CA ALA A 121 3.82 -11.25 -6.10
C ALA A 121 2.95 -10.15 -5.48
N SER A 122 2.43 -9.22 -6.30
CA SER A 122 1.54 -8.14 -5.83
C SER A 122 0.22 -8.66 -5.28
N GLN A 123 -0.24 -9.82 -5.74
CA GLN A 123 -1.49 -10.41 -5.26
C GLN A 123 -1.31 -11.17 -3.94
N PHE A 124 -0.21 -11.92 -3.78
CA PHE A 124 -0.08 -12.88 -2.69
C PHE A 124 0.89 -12.44 -1.58
N PHE A 125 2.03 -11.85 -1.94
CA PHE A 125 3.12 -11.60 -0.99
C PHE A 125 3.23 -10.13 -0.57
N ILE A 126 3.08 -9.21 -1.52
CA ILE A 126 3.33 -7.79 -1.29
C ILE A 126 2.39 -7.19 -0.24
N PRO A 127 1.05 -7.45 -0.25
CA PRO A 127 0.13 -6.83 0.71
C PRO A 127 0.47 -7.20 2.15
N SER A 128 0.69 -8.49 2.45
CA SER A 128 0.98 -8.95 3.81
C SER A 128 2.29 -8.39 4.37
N LEU A 129 3.35 -8.34 3.53
CA LEU A 129 4.65 -7.80 3.95
C LEU A 129 4.60 -6.29 4.16
N SER A 130 3.96 -5.55 3.26
CA SER A 130 3.85 -4.10 3.34
C SER A 130 3.00 -3.65 4.52
N GLN A 131 1.89 -4.33 4.78
CA GLN A 131 1.03 -4.06 5.94
C GLN A 131 1.79 -4.28 7.24
N SER A 132 2.45 -5.44 7.39
CA SER A 132 3.24 -5.74 8.60
C SER A 132 4.43 -4.79 8.79
N ALA A 133 5.00 -4.25 7.70
CA ALA A 133 6.06 -3.25 7.78
C ALA A 133 5.53 -1.91 8.32
N GLU A 134 4.42 -1.44 7.76
CA GLU A 134 3.81 -0.16 8.14
C GLU A 134 3.21 -0.20 9.55
N GLU A 135 2.58 -1.31 9.95
CA GLU A 135 2.08 -1.52 11.32
C GLU A 135 3.21 -1.42 12.34
N THR A 136 4.33 -2.15 12.11
CA THR A 136 5.49 -2.10 13.01
C THR A 136 6.11 -0.70 13.08
N ARG A 137 6.20 -0.02 11.94
CA ARG A 137 6.71 1.35 11.86
C ARG A 137 5.84 2.33 12.63
N SER A 138 4.53 2.31 12.41
CA SER A 138 3.59 3.23 13.06
C SER A 138 3.52 3.04 14.57
N GLN A 139 3.60 1.80 15.05
CA GLN A 139 3.62 1.48 16.48
C GLN A 139 4.88 2.01 17.18
N LEU A 140 6.06 1.87 16.53
CA LEU A 140 7.34 2.21 17.15
C LEU A 140 7.73 3.67 17.04
N GLN A 141 7.24 4.38 16.02
CA GLN A 141 7.58 5.79 15.85
C GLN A 141 6.81 6.72 16.77
N GLU A 142 5.83 6.23 17.55
CA GLU A 142 4.91 7.08 18.36
C GLU A 142 4.37 8.31 17.57
N LYS A 143 4.72 8.41 16.32
CA LYS A 143 4.14 9.35 15.39
C LYS A 143 2.74 8.83 15.09
N VAL A 144 1.83 9.05 16.04
CA VAL A 144 0.43 9.23 15.68
C VAL A 144 0.48 10.13 14.45
N SER A 145 0.22 9.57 13.31
CA SER A 145 0.25 10.34 12.05
C SER A 145 -0.88 11.35 12.12
N TYR A 146 -0.63 12.48 12.79
CA TYR A 146 -1.58 13.60 12.89
C TYR A 146 -1.95 14.17 11.51
N LYS A 147 -1.32 13.66 10.43
CA LYS A 147 -1.51 14.21 9.08
C LYS A 147 -2.67 13.58 8.30
N GLN A 148 -3.21 12.43 8.72
CA GLN A 148 -4.35 11.81 8.04
C GLN A 148 -5.28 11.18 9.09
N GLY A 149 -6.13 12.00 9.70
CA GLY A 149 -7.23 11.48 10.51
C GLY A 149 -8.24 10.76 9.61
N TYR A 150 -8.90 9.77 10.16
CA TYR A 150 -9.90 8.97 9.45
C TYR A 150 -11.30 9.46 9.80
N TRP A 151 -12.10 9.68 8.75
CA TRP A 151 -13.49 10.04 8.87
C TRP A 151 -14.37 8.81 8.63
N ASN A 152 -15.25 8.55 9.57
CA ASN A 152 -16.26 7.51 9.42
C ASN A 152 -17.64 8.18 9.51
N ASN A 153 -18.50 7.89 8.54
CA ASN A 153 -19.83 8.47 8.42
C ASN A 153 -20.88 7.37 8.64
N ASN A 154 -21.66 7.53 9.72
CA ASN A 154 -22.85 6.74 10.00
C ASN A 154 -24.09 7.61 9.81
N ASP A 155 -25.28 7.01 9.70
CA ASP A 155 -26.53 7.71 9.41
C ASP A 155 -26.86 8.86 10.39
N HIS A 156 -26.41 8.76 11.65
CA HIS A 156 -26.72 9.71 12.73
C HIS A 156 -25.48 10.32 13.38
N SER A 157 -24.28 9.93 12.97
CA SER A 157 -23.04 10.43 13.56
C SER A 157 -21.90 10.43 12.55
N ILE A 158 -21.05 11.46 12.62
CA ILE A 158 -19.77 11.47 11.93
C ILE A 158 -18.69 11.34 13.00
N SER A 159 -17.81 10.37 12.84
CA SER A 159 -16.66 10.20 13.73
C SER A 159 -15.36 10.48 13.01
N PHE A 160 -14.47 11.17 13.71
CA PHE A 160 -13.11 11.43 13.31
C PHE A 160 -12.16 10.82 14.33
N PHE A 161 -11.13 10.13 13.92
CA PHE A 161 -10.08 9.68 14.83
C PHE A 161 -8.70 9.83 14.18
N HIS A 162 -7.72 10.08 15.04
CA HIS A 162 -6.37 10.40 14.58
C HIS A 162 -5.62 9.16 14.10
N SER A 163 -5.73 8.05 14.83
CA SER A 163 -5.10 6.79 14.47
C SER A 163 -5.78 5.60 15.12
N ALA A 164 -5.59 4.43 14.53
CA ALA A 164 -5.98 3.15 15.09
C ALA A 164 -4.72 2.26 15.10
N PRO A 165 -3.94 2.27 16.19
CA PRO A 165 -2.72 1.47 16.29
C PRO A 165 -3.00 -0.05 16.27
N GLU A 166 -4.18 -0.45 16.72
CA GLU A 166 -4.66 -1.83 16.75
C GLU A 166 -6.14 -1.87 16.33
N ARG A 167 -6.64 -3.02 15.88
CA ARG A 167 -8.05 -3.17 15.47
C ARG A 167 -9.05 -2.97 16.61
N ASP A 168 -8.59 -3.03 17.84
CA ASP A 168 -9.38 -2.87 19.06
C ASP A 168 -9.12 -1.55 19.80
N ARG A 169 -8.24 -0.68 19.26
CA ARG A 169 -7.81 0.58 19.92
C ARG A 169 -7.76 1.74 18.94
N ILE A 170 -8.38 2.85 19.32
CA ILE A 170 -8.43 4.10 18.57
C ILE A 170 -7.91 5.23 19.45
N LEU A 171 -7.15 6.14 18.88
CA LEU A 171 -6.62 7.32 19.53
C LEU A 171 -7.20 8.61 18.94
N GLY A 172 -7.55 9.55 19.81
CA GLY A 172 -8.03 10.88 19.43
C GLY A 172 -9.38 10.84 18.69
N LEU A 173 -10.36 10.13 19.27
CA LEU A 173 -11.70 10.00 18.72
C LEU A 173 -12.54 11.24 19.00
N THR A 174 -13.15 11.82 17.96
CA THR A 174 -14.16 12.85 18.03
C THR A 174 -15.42 12.36 17.33
N VAL A 175 -16.56 12.33 18.01
CA VAL A 175 -17.84 11.93 17.43
C VAL A 175 -18.79 13.11 17.44
N TYR A 176 -19.34 13.44 16.28
CA TYR A 176 -20.38 14.43 16.07
C TYR A 176 -21.71 13.72 15.92
N GLU A 177 -22.63 13.89 16.85
CA GLU A 177 -23.99 13.34 16.74
C GLU A 177 -24.95 14.41 16.21
N PHE A 178 -25.80 13.99 15.27
CA PHE A 178 -26.80 14.87 14.64
C PHE A 178 -28.19 14.59 15.16
N ASP A 179 -28.97 15.62 15.31
CA ASP A 179 -30.41 15.54 15.55
C ASP A 179 -31.18 15.25 14.25
N LYS A 180 -32.49 14.95 14.37
CA LYS A 180 -33.39 14.68 13.23
C LYS A 180 -33.39 15.79 12.16
N GLU A 181 -33.03 17.03 12.56
CA GLU A 181 -32.86 18.17 11.67
C GLU A 181 -31.47 18.29 11.03
N ARG A 182 -30.59 17.25 11.18
CA ARG A 182 -29.18 17.28 10.75
C ARG A 182 -28.34 18.40 11.34
N LYS A 183 -28.72 18.91 12.52
CA LYS A 183 -27.89 19.83 13.30
C LYS A 183 -27.07 19.05 14.31
N VAL A 184 -25.83 19.48 14.56
CA VAL A 184 -24.95 18.84 15.55
C VAL A 184 -25.58 19.07 16.93
N SER A 185 -26.04 18.00 17.57
CA SER A 185 -26.63 18.02 18.90
C SER A 185 -25.60 17.84 20.00
N ARG A 186 -24.59 16.97 19.76
CA ARG A 186 -23.58 16.62 20.75
C ARG A 186 -22.26 16.32 20.08
N VAL A 187 -21.16 16.74 20.73
CA VAL A 187 -19.80 16.38 20.34
C VAL A 187 -19.18 15.62 21.50
N ILE A 188 -18.62 14.44 21.19
CA ILE A 188 -17.94 13.58 22.13
C ILE A 188 -16.47 13.55 21.73
N PHE A 189 -15.59 13.91 22.62
CA PHE A 189 -14.16 13.77 22.47
C PHE A 189 -13.66 12.68 23.41
N ALA A 190 -12.81 11.77 22.91
CA ALA A 190 -12.15 10.76 23.70
C ALA A 190 -10.69 10.66 23.30
N GLU A 191 -9.78 10.67 24.28
CA GLU A 191 -8.36 10.53 24.03
C GLU A 191 -8.03 9.13 23.51
N GLU A 192 -8.71 8.11 24.08
CA GLU A 192 -8.59 6.71 23.68
C GLU A 192 -9.97 6.04 23.66
N ALA A 193 -10.19 5.14 22.72
CA ALA A 193 -11.33 4.23 22.69
C ALA A 193 -10.87 2.80 22.44
N PHE A 194 -11.48 1.84 23.16
CA PHE A 194 -11.19 0.42 23.08
C PHE A 194 -12.43 -0.37 22.69
N LEU A 195 -12.25 -1.38 21.85
CA LEU A 195 -13.31 -2.30 21.48
C LEU A 195 -13.41 -3.43 22.53
N ASN A 196 -14.46 -3.40 23.35
CA ASN A 196 -14.74 -4.43 24.35
C ASN A 196 -16.06 -5.13 24.02
N LEU A 197 -16.05 -6.46 23.81
CA LEU A 197 -17.24 -7.27 23.52
C LEU A 197 -18.17 -6.66 22.46
N SER A 198 -17.59 -6.19 21.34
CA SER A 198 -18.30 -5.53 20.23
C SER A 198 -18.88 -4.13 20.53
N LYS A 199 -18.45 -3.50 21.60
CA LYS A 199 -18.80 -2.10 21.92
C LYS A 199 -17.56 -1.27 22.15
N TRP A 200 -17.57 -0.05 21.64
CA TRP A 200 -16.50 0.89 21.87
C TRP A 200 -16.66 1.57 23.23
N GLU A 201 -15.62 1.52 24.05
CA GLU A 201 -15.53 2.17 25.33
C GLU A 201 -14.49 3.27 25.28
N ALA A 202 -14.85 4.48 25.72
CA ALA A 202 -13.96 5.62 25.71
C ALA A 202 -13.27 5.82 27.06
N ARG A 203 -11.96 6.12 27.02
CA ARG A 203 -11.18 6.57 28.17
C ARG A 203 -10.96 8.07 28.07
N LYS A 204 -11.07 8.80 29.19
CA LYS A 204 -10.97 10.27 29.24
C LYS A 204 -11.93 10.95 28.25
N LYS A 205 -13.21 10.73 28.44
CA LYS A 205 -14.27 11.23 27.59
C LYS A 205 -14.67 12.66 28.06
N GLU A 206 -14.70 13.60 27.11
CA GLU A 206 -15.31 14.90 27.28
C GLU A 206 -16.53 14.98 26.35
N THR A 207 -17.67 15.41 26.88
CA THR A 207 -18.91 15.54 26.11
C THR A 207 -19.39 16.99 26.17
N ILE A 208 -19.58 17.60 25.01
CA ILE A 208 -20.11 18.95 24.88
C ILE A 208 -21.52 18.84 24.29
N ASN A 209 -22.53 19.18 25.06
CA ASN A 209 -23.92 19.29 24.62
C ASN A 209 -24.15 20.68 24.03
N LEU A 210 -24.40 20.77 22.73
CA LEU A 210 -24.65 22.03 22.04
C LEU A 210 -26.10 22.54 22.23
N SER A 211 -27.03 21.67 22.59
CA SER A 211 -28.42 22.04 22.87
C SER A 211 -28.58 22.87 24.15
N ASN A 212 -27.68 22.74 25.15
CA ASN A 212 -27.77 23.41 26.45
C ASN A 212 -26.48 24.11 26.89
N TYR A 213 -25.47 24.19 26.06
CA TYR A 213 -24.16 24.84 26.32
C TYR A 213 -23.55 24.50 27.69
N SER A 214 -23.64 23.27 28.14
CA SER A 214 -23.07 22.79 29.40
C SER A 214 -21.95 21.73 29.10
N PRO A 215 -20.70 22.02 29.45
CA PRO A 215 -19.63 20.99 29.37
C PRO A 215 -19.87 19.98 30.49
N ASP A 216 -20.18 18.77 30.12
CA ASP A 216 -20.37 17.65 31.04
C ASP A 216 -19.08 16.85 31.11
N ASN A 217 -18.21 17.20 32.06
CA ASN A 217 -16.96 16.46 32.34
C ASN A 217 -17.30 15.20 33.15
N THR A 218 -17.77 14.17 32.49
CA THR A 218 -17.95 12.86 33.14
C THR A 218 -16.85 11.92 32.71
N SER A 219 -15.94 11.61 33.62
CA SER A 219 -14.94 10.56 33.52
C SER A 219 -15.50 9.13 33.61
N VAL A 220 -16.80 8.94 33.32
CA VAL A 220 -17.49 7.66 33.42
C VAL A 220 -17.70 7.08 32.02
N VAL A 221 -17.27 5.85 31.87
CA VAL A 221 -17.52 4.93 30.76
C VAL A 221 -19.02 4.87 30.45
N SER A 222 -19.55 5.78 29.67
CA SER A 222 -20.84 5.61 29.00
C SER A 222 -20.55 5.22 27.54
N GLY A 223 -21.24 4.21 27.06
CA GLY A 223 -21.03 3.67 25.71
C GLY A 223 -20.95 4.78 24.65
N LEU A 224 -20.03 4.62 23.73
CA LEU A 224 -19.99 5.40 22.50
C LEU A 224 -21.16 4.94 21.61
N PRO A 225 -21.70 5.81 20.74
CA PRO A 225 -22.64 5.38 19.71
C PRO A 225 -22.04 4.23 18.90
N GLU A 226 -22.87 3.41 18.28
CA GLU A 226 -22.39 2.29 17.44
C GLU A 226 -21.44 2.83 16.37
N LEU A 227 -20.14 2.64 16.60
CA LEU A 227 -19.08 2.98 15.66
C LEU A 227 -18.86 1.76 14.79
N ASN A 228 -19.44 1.76 13.61
CA ASN A 228 -19.14 0.74 12.60
C ASN A 228 -17.89 1.18 11.83
N ILE A 229 -16.71 0.83 12.36
CA ILE A 229 -15.43 1.24 11.78
C ILE A 229 -14.94 0.11 10.88
N ASP A 230 -14.81 0.45 9.61
CA ASP A 230 -14.23 -0.44 8.60
C ASP A 230 -12.71 -0.20 8.56
N PHE A 231 -11.96 -1.01 9.29
CA PHE A 231 -10.50 -0.91 9.36
C PHE A 231 -9.81 -1.17 8.02
N ASP A 232 -10.44 -1.91 7.11
CA ASP A 232 -9.87 -2.20 5.80
C ASP A 232 -9.85 -0.94 4.90
N GLN A 233 -10.72 0.04 5.15
CA GLN A 233 -10.69 1.35 4.49
C GLN A 233 -9.57 2.28 4.99
N MET A 234 -8.93 1.95 6.11
CA MET A 234 -7.83 2.76 6.67
C MET A 234 -6.49 2.45 6.01
N LEU A 235 -6.35 1.28 5.40
CA LEU A 235 -5.16 0.93 4.66
C LEU A 235 -5.08 1.76 3.39
N SER A 236 -3.92 2.35 3.14
CA SER A 236 -3.69 3.05 1.87
C SER A 236 -3.93 2.07 0.72
N PRO A 237 -4.70 2.46 -0.33
CA PRO A 237 -5.00 1.59 -1.47
C PRO A 237 -3.76 0.94 -2.11
N LYS A 238 -2.60 1.56 -1.98
CA LYS A 238 -1.32 1.05 -2.48
C LYS A 238 -0.85 -0.25 -1.79
N TYR A 239 -1.37 -0.57 -0.60
CA TYR A 239 -1.01 -1.78 0.16
C TYR A 239 -2.08 -2.88 0.07
N LEU A 240 -3.16 -2.64 -0.67
CA LEU A 240 -4.23 -3.62 -0.87
C LEU A 240 -3.93 -4.54 -2.07
N SER A 241 -4.42 -5.77 -1.99
CA SER A 241 -4.38 -6.67 -3.14
C SER A 241 -5.37 -6.21 -4.23
N LEU A 242 -5.18 -6.67 -5.47
CA LEU A 242 -6.10 -6.33 -6.57
C LEU A 242 -7.53 -6.81 -6.30
N THR A 243 -7.69 -7.94 -5.61
CA THR A 243 -9.01 -8.46 -5.18
C THR A 243 -9.67 -7.56 -4.16
N ASP A 244 -8.91 -7.07 -3.16
CA ASP A 244 -9.44 -6.19 -2.12
C ASP A 244 -9.81 -4.82 -2.69
N LEU A 245 -8.99 -4.29 -3.60
CA LEU A 245 -9.31 -3.06 -4.35
C LEU A 245 -10.60 -3.19 -5.17
N TYR A 246 -10.80 -4.35 -5.83
CA TYR A 246 -12.03 -4.61 -6.60
C TYR A 246 -13.26 -4.69 -5.69
N ILE A 247 -13.16 -5.39 -4.56
CA ILE A 247 -14.24 -5.50 -3.57
C ILE A 247 -14.57 -4.12 -3.00
N GLN A 248 -13.57 -3.36 -2.58
CA GLN A 248 -13.73 -2.01 -2.03
C GLN A 248 -14.37 -1.05 -3.04
N SER A 249 -13.95 -1.11 -4.31
CA SER A 249 -14.55 -0.28 -5.37
C SER A 249 -16.04 -0.61 -5.57
N ARG A 250 -16.40 -1.89 -5.55
CA ARG A 250 -17.79 -2.36 -5.72
C ARG A 250 -18.69 -1.95 -4.55
N GLU A 251 -18.19 -2.03 -3.34
CA GLU A 251 -18.93 -1.58 -2.14
C GLU A 251 -19.15 -0.08 -2.14
N THR A 252 -18.14 0.69 -2.51
CA THR A 252 -18.26 2.15 -2.64
C THR A 252 -19.32 2.51 -3.68
N PHE A 253 -19.32 1.89 -4.86
CA PHE A 253 -20.35 2.09 -5.88
C PHE A 253 -21.76 1.69 -5.40
N SER A 254 -21.88 0.62 -4.61
CA SER A 254 -23.18 0.18 -4.06
C SER A 254 -23.74 1.16 -3.03
N LYS A 255 -22.88 1.77 -2.21
CA LYS A 255 -23.27 2.82 -1.25
C LYS A 255 -23.71 4.11 -1.96
N TYR A 256 -23.00 4.54 -2.99
CA TYR A 256 -23.42 5.71 -3.79
C TYR A 256 -24.79 5.51 -4.43
N ARG A 257 -25.08 4.34 -5.00
CA ARG A 257 -26.39 4.04 -5.62
C ARG A 257 -27.55 4.01 -4.61
N LYS A 258 -27.30 3.61 -3.34
CA LYS A 258 -28.33 3.62 -2.29
C LYS A 258 -28.66 5.01 -1.76
N ASN A 259 -27.78 5.99 -1.95
CA ASN A 259 -27.99 7.36 -1.51
C ASN A 259 -28.69 8.25 -2.56
N GLU A 260 -28.92 7.73 -3.77
CA GLU A 260 -29.63 8.43 -4.85
C GLU A 260 -31.09 7.97 -5.02
N LEU A 261 -31.56 7.00 -4.24
CA LEU A 261 -32.94 6.54 -4.15
C LEU A 261 -33.59 6.96 -2.83
#